data_072a9f012eb1a198ae128e6d3537254d
#
_entry.id   072a9f012eb1a198ae128e6d3537254d
#
_cell.length_a   1.000
_cell.length_b   1.000
_cell.length_c   1.000
_cell.angle_alpha   90.00
_cell.angle_beta   90.00
_cell.angle_gamma   90.00
#
_symmetry.space_group_name_H-M   'P 1'
#
loop_
_entity.id
_entity.type
_entity.pdbx_description
1 polymer ?
#
loop_
_entity_poly.entity_id
_entity_poly.type
_entity_poly.pdbx_seq_one_letter_code
_entity_poly.pdbx_strand_id
1 'polypeptide(L)'
;RYTFIGEPGQRPISLRQSLLEKGDPALLEKLFRTFGPNWWMQRRPYTFLLLQEYDRKLPSHYTLEPATGKGRPFDGQGSPADYDWQPGDLVALSNFRVVEMKDGGQRLSLEGARLPGQAPLRLRWLGTAAPEGAVGRIVATRDSLLKAWTADFDLLGLPDPLAVLPERMAEQVSGTQSPIHGDLNLENILVGPGGFVWLIDFANTRDGHPLFDFAHLAAEIVAHILTPQVETVEEYLALLREGGGPLLRALEKMAGQCLFNADNLREYYLALYMSCLGALKYGNLDEKAKYRLYLTAAYLVGVIG
;
A
#
# COMPACT_ATOMS: atom_id res chain seq x y z
N ARG A 1 12.42 -22.17 12.37
CA ARG A 1 12.47 -22.08 13.86
C ARG A 1 12.05 -20.66 14.22
N TYR A 2 10.92 -20.51 14.90
CA TYR A 2 10.51 -19.22 15.44
C TYR A 2 11.14 -19.08 16.83
N THR A 3 11.87 -17.98 17.05
CA THR A 3 12.36 -17.63 18.39
C THR A 3 11.18 -17.01 19.15
N PHE A 4 10.92 -17.45 20.36
CA PHE A 4 9.93 -16.84 21.23
C PHE A 4 10.35 -15.39 21.53
N ILE A 5 9.47 -14.44 21.19
CA ILE A 5 9.67 -13.01 21.46
C ILE A 5 8.85 -12.67 22.69
N GLY A 6 9.50 -12.20 23.77
CA GLY A 6 8.85 -11.79 25.00
C GLY A 6 9.55 -12.31 26.26
N GLU A 7 9.13 -11.82 27.39
CA GLU A 7 9.54 -12.33 28.70
C GLU A 7 8.64 -13.50 29.16
N PRO A 8 9.17 -14.46 29.94
CA PRO A 8 8.34 -15.53 30.49
C PRO A 8 7.13 -14.97 31.26
N GLY A 9 5.93 -15.40 30.85
CA GLY A 9 4.68 -14.99 31.50
C GLY A 9 4.04 -13.70 30.98
N GLN A 10 4.69 -12.95 30.10
CA GLN A 10 4.12 -11.74 29.49
C GLN A 10 4.18 -11.84 27.95
N ARG A 11 3.04 -11.94 27.31
CA ARG A 11 2.96 -11.99 25.85
C ARG A 11 3.02 -10.56 25.29
N PRO A 12 3.84 -10.30 24.26
CA PRO A 12 3.78 -9.04 23.54
C PRO A 12 2.40 -8.92 22.84
N ILE A 13 1.91 -7.71 22.72
CA ILE A 13 0.69 -7.36 21.97
C ILE A 13 1.08 -6.66 20.68
N SER A 14 0.16 -6.60 19.69
CA SER A 14 0.42 -5.82 18.48
C SER A 14 0.44 -4.31 18.78
N LEU A 15 1.11 -3.54 17.93
CA LEU A 15 1.08 -2.08 18.03
C LEU A 15 -0.37 -1.57 17.91
N ARG A 16 -1.20 -2.20 17.07
CA ARG A 16 -2.63 -1.89 16.96
C ARG A 16 -3.32 -1.94 18.31
N GLN A 17 -3.19 -3.06 19.02
CA GLN A 17 -3.80 -3.22 20.35
C GLN A 17 -3.25 -2.17 21.33
N SER A 18 -1.94 -1.96 21.35
CA SER A 18 -1.32 -0.99 22.24
C SER A 18 -1.76 0.45 21.98
N LEU A 19 -1.92 0.84 20.71
CA LEU A 19 -2.41 2.18 20.34
C LEU A 19 -3.90 2.37 20.64
N LEU A 20 -4.72 1.33 20.49
CA LEU A 20 -6.14 1.38 20.87
C LEU A 20 -6.31 1.53 22.38
N GLU A 21 -5.45 0.90 23.19
CA GLU A 21 -5.49 0.96 24.64
C GLU A 21 -4.94 2.27 25.22
N LYS A 22 -3.85 2.79 24.65
CA LYS A 22 -3.06 3.88 25.25
C LYS A 22 -2.94 5.12 24.38
N GLY A 23 -3.02 4.97 23.05
CA GLY A 23 -2.85 6.08 22.08
C GLY A 23 -1.49 6.79 22.15
N ASP A 24 -0.45 6.12 22.66
CA ASP A 24 0.84 6.74 22.95
C ASP A 24 1.74 6.86 21.69
N PRO A 25 1.96 8.07 21.15
CA PRO A 25 2.84 8.27 20.00
C PRO A 25 4.33 7.99 20.28
N ALA A 26 4.75 7.94 21.56
CA ALA A 26 6.14 7.63 21.92
C ALA A 26 6.56 6.22 21.49
N LEU A 27 5.61 5.30 21.30
CA LEU A 27 5.89 3.97 20.76
C LEU A 27 6.41 4.04 19.31
N LEU A 28 5.87 4.94 18.49
CA LEU A 28 6.33 5.16 17.11
C LEU A 28 7.74 5.77 17.11
N GLU A 29 8.01 6.74 17.99
CA GLU A 29 9.35 7.31 18.13
C GLU A 29 10.37 6.25 18.62
N LYS A 30 9.94 5.35 19.50
CA LYS A 30 10.78 4.25 19.98
C LYS A 30 11.07 3.24 18.87
N LEU A 31 10.07 2.88 18.06
CA LEU A 31 10.23 2.06 16.86
C LEU A 31 11.31 2.64 15.95
N PHE A 32 11.18 3.92 15.62
CA PHE A 32 12.13 4.60 14.74
C PHE A 32 13.55 4.65 15.36
N ARG A 33 13.68 5.00 16.64
CA ARG A 33 14.98 5.01 17.32
C ARG A 33 15.65 3.64 17.36
N THR A 34 14.85 2.57 17.47
CA THR A 34 15.36 1.20 17.56
C THR A 34 15.83 0.67 16.20
N PHE A 35 15.06 0.87 15.15
CA PHE A 35 15.31 0.28 13.83
C PHE A 35 15.84 1.29 12.82
N GLY A 36 15.52 2.57 12.94
CA GLY A 36 15.87 3.61 11.98
C GLY A 36 17.37 3.65 11.61
N PRO A 37 18.32 3.62 12.58
CA PRO A 37 19.74 3.67 12.27
C PRO A 37 20.25 2.55 11.37
N ASN A 38 19.67 1.36 11.47
CA ASN A 38 20.10 0.17 10.71
C ASN A 38 19.24 -0.08 9.47
N TRP A 39 18.14 0.65 9.30
CA TRP A 39 17.19 0.50 8.21
C TRP A 39 17.00 1.82 7.47
N TRP A 40 15.96 2.55 7.77
CA TRP A 40 15.48 3.71 7.02
C TRP A 40 16.49 4.87 6.92
N MET A 41 17.39 5.01 7.90
CA MET A 41 18.44 6.03 7.87
C MET A 41 19.71 5.60 7.09
N GLN A 42 19.83 4.32 6.69
CA GLN A 42 20.88 3.83 5.78
C GLN A 42 20.58 4.21 4.33
N ARG A 43 20.17 5.44 4.14
CA ARG A 43 19.61 5.91 2.87
C ARG A 43 20.68 6.47 1.93
N ARG A 44 20.44 6.28 0.64
CA ARG A 44 21.20 6.85 -0.47
C ARG A 44 20.24 7.57 -1.43
N PRO A 45 20.70 8.62 -2.15
CA PRO A 45 19.89 9.26 -3.19
C PRO A 45 19.39 8.24 -4.21
N TYR A 46 18.13 8.36 -4.58
CA TYR A 46 17.46 7.45 -5.52
C TYR A 46 16.37 8.19 -6.28
N THR A 47 16.46 8.18 -7.61
CA THR A 47 15.43 8.75 -8.48
C THR A 47 14.65 7.63 -9.14
N PHE A 48 13.33 7.68 -9.07
CA PHE A 48 12.44 6.62 -9.56
C PHE A 48 11.14 7.21 -10.12
N LEU A 49 10.47 6.46 -11.00
CA LEU A 49 9.07 6.72 -11.32
C LEU A 49 8.19 6.19 -10.18
N LEU A 50 7.16 6.96 -9.78
CA LEU A 50 6.30 6.57 -8.67
C LEU A 50 5.71 5.16 -8.86
N LEU A 51 5.34 4.82 -10.09
CA LEU A 51 4.85 3.49 -10.44
C LEU A 51 5.84 2.35 -10.12
N GLN A 52 7.16 2.58 -10.20
CA GLN A 52 8.16 1.52 -9.97
C GLN A 52 8.18 1.04 -8.51
N GLU A 53 7.99 1.96 -7.57
CA GLU A 53 7.96 1.67 -6.14
C GLU A 53 6.56 1.32 -5.63
N TYR A 54 5.53 2.03 -6.12
CA TYR A 54 4.20 2.01 -5.51
C TYR A 54 3.14 1.23 -6.28
N ASP A 55 3.39 0.79 -7.52
CA ASP A 55 2.43 -0.02 -8.26
C ASP A 55 1.90 -1.23 -7.46
N ARG A 56 2.79 -1.88 -6.70
CA ARG A 56 2.45 -3.02 -5.84
C ARG A 56 1.43 -2.70 -4.72
N LYS A 57 1.32 -1.42 -4.31
CA LYS A 57 0.30 -0.99 -3.35
C LYS A 57 -1.10 -1.09 -3.96
N LEU A 58 -1.24 -0.77 -5.23
CA LEU A 58 -2.52 -0.77 -5.92
C LEU A 58 -3.02 -2.20 -6.23
N PRO A 59 -4.29 -2.39 -6.56
CA PRO A 59 -4.81 -3.65 -7.11
C PRO A 59 -4.01 -4.12 -8.32
N SER A 60 -4.10 -5.41 -8.67
CA SER A 60 -3.56 -5.93 -9.93
C SER A 60 -4.17 -5.19 -11.11
N HIS A 61 -3.43 -5.09 -12.23
CA HIS A 61 -3.92 -4.37 -13.42
C HIS A 61 -5.20 -5.00 -13.96
N TYR A 62 -5.26 -6.33 -13.94
CA TYR A 62 -6.43 -7.10 -14.39
C TYR A 62 -6.72 -8.24 -13.43
N THR A 63 -8.01 -8.52 -13.26
CA THR A 63 -8.53 -9.73 -12.59
C THR A 63 -9.19 -10.61 -13.63
N LEU A 64 -8.81 -11.89 -13.68
CA LEU A 64 -9.26 -12.86 -14.66
C LEU A 64 -9.88 -14.09 -14.00
N GLU A 65 -10.85 -14.70 -14.67
CA GLU A 65 -11.37 -16.03 -14.38
C GLU A 65 -11.08 -16.99 -15.55
N PRO A 66 -10.95 -18.30 -15.32
CA PRO A 66 -10.82 -19.28 -16.38
C PRO A 66 -11.99 -19.18 -17.36
N ALA A 67 -11.68 -19.25 -18.65
CA ALA A 67 -12.68 -19.22 -19.71
C ALA A 67 -12.36 -20.25 -20.81
N THR A 68 -13.37 -20.58 -21.60
CA THR A 68 -13.24 -21.40 -22.80
C THR A 68 -13.36 -20.51 -24.05
N GLY A 69 -12.71 -20.92 -25.12
CA GLY A 69 -12.77 -20.19 -26.39
C GLY A 69 -11.41 -19.72 -26.88
N LYS A 70 -11.42 -18.84 -27.90
CA LYS A 70 -10.21 -18.27 -28.47
C LYS A 70 -9.98 -16.88 -27.87
N GLY A 71 -8.94 -16.75 -27.01
CA GLY A 71 -8.51 -15.47 -26.46
C GLY A 71 -7.54 -14.74 -27.37
N ARG A 72 -7.54 -13.39 -27.32
CA ARG A 72 -6.47 -12.59 -27.92
C ARG A 72 -5.16 -12.79 -27.14
N PRO A 73 -3.99 -12.79 -27.76
CA PRO A 73 -2.72 -12.96 -27.06
C PRO A 73 -2.54 -11.89 -25.96
N PHE A 74 -2.14 -12.32 -24.77
CA PHE A 74 -1.81 -11.47 -23.65
C PHE A 74 -0.44 -11.89 -23.10
N ASP A 75 0.58 -11.22 -23.62
CA ASP A 75 1.97 -11.54 -23.33
C ASP A 75 2.46 -10.75 -22.10
N GLY A 76 2.88 -11.45 -21.07
CA GLY A 76 3.45 -10.86 -19.87
C GLY A 76 4.76 -10.07 -20.07
N GLN A 77 5.26 -9.96 -21.30
CA GLN A 77 6.43 -9.14 -21.65
C GLN A 77 6.06 -7.67 -21.93
N GLY A 78 4.79 -7.37 -22.10
CA GLY A 78 4.29 -6.01 -22.32
C GLY A 78 4.20 -5.15 -21.07
N SER A 79 4.00 -3.86 -21.29
CA SER A 79 3.66 -2.88 -20.27
C SER A 79 2.13 -2.81 -20.06
N PRO A 80 1.64 -2.41 -18.88
CA PRO A 80 0.21 -2.13 -18.71
C PRO A 80 -0.37 -1.14 -19.73
N ALA A 81 0.44 -0.19 -20.21
CA ALA A 81 0.04 0.81 -21.19
C ALA A 81 -0.14 0.24 -22.63
N ASP A 82 0.40 -0.96 -22.89
CA ASP A 82 0.30 -1.60 -24.20
C ASP A 82 -1.06 -2.29 -24.41
N TYR A 83 -1.90 -2.32 -23.37
CA TYR A 83 -3.16 -3.05 -23.36
C TYR A 83 -4.32 -2.18 -22.92
N ASP A 84 -5.41 -2.23 -23.70
CA ASP A 84 -6.69 -1.53 -23.47
C ASP A 84 -7.82 -2.51 -23.08
N TRP A 85 -7.45 -3.63 -22.44
CA TRP A 85 -8.38 -4.69 -22.09
C TRP A 85 -9.54 -4.21 -21.22
N GLN A 86 -10.75 -4.66 -21.55
CA GLN A 86 -11.98 -4.32 -20.83
C GLN A 86 -12.61 -5.56 -20.15
N PRO A 87 -13.44 -5.39 -19.13
CA PRO A 87 -14.24 -6.49 -18.58
C PRO A 87 -15.07 -7.16 -19.69
N GLY A 88 -14.98 -8.48 -19.74
CA GLY A 88 -15.60 -9.31 -20.77
C GLY A 88 -14.64 -9.83 -21.85
N ASP A 89 -13.49 -9.19 -22.05
CA ASP A 89 -12.49 -9.62 -23.04
C ASP A 89 -11.93 -11.02 -22.69
N LEU A 90 -11.74 -11.83 -23.76
CA LEU A 90 -11.07 -13.13 -23.66
C LEU A 90 -9.62 -12.99 -24.08
N VAL A 91 -8.72 -13.45 -23.22
CA VAL A 91 -7.26 -13.36 -23.43
C VAL A 91 -6.60 -14.72 -23.22
N ALA A 92 -5.58 -15.01 -24.04
CA ALA A 92 -4.73 -16.19 -23.91
C ALA A 92 -3.40 -15.77 -23.27
N LEU A 93 -3.12 -16.28 -22.06
CA LEU A 93 -1.98 -15.87 -21.23
C LEU A 93 -0.69 -16.56 -21.70
N SER A 94 0.39 -15.78 -21.81
CA SER A 94 1.75 -16.27 -22.02
C SER A 94 2.78 -15.42 -21.25
N ASN A 95 3.90 -16.03 -20.87
CA ASN A 95 5.00 -15.36 -20.18
C ASN A 95 4.67 -14.74 -18.83
N PHE A 96 3.70 -15.29 -18.11
CA PHE A 96 3.38 -14.93 -16.74
C PHE A 96 3.90 -15.97 -15.76
N ARG A 97 4.52 -15.53 -14.67
CA ARG A 97 4.94 -16.39 -13.56
C ARG A 97 3.98 -16.24 -12.39
N VAL A 98 3.73 -17.33 -11.69
CA VAL A 98 3.03 -17.32 -10.41
C VAL A 98 3.98 -16.77 -9.35
N VAL A 99 3.57 -15.69 -8.67
CA VAL A 99 4.34 -15.06 -7.57
C VAL A 99 3.74 -15.33 -6.20
N GLU A 100 2.45 -15.63 -6.14
CA GLU A 100 1.77 -15.93 -4.90
C GLU A 100 0.56 -16.83 -5.16
N MET A 101 0.27 -17.74 -4.23
CA MET A 101 -0.94 -18.57 -4.20
C MET A 101 -1.71 -18.34 -2.91
N LYS A 102 -3.00 -18.09 -3.01
CA LYS A 102 -3.93 -17.91 -1.88
C LYS A 102 -5.10 -18.90 -1.96
N ASP A 103 -5.80 -19.06 -0.85
CA ASP A 103 -7.03 -19.87 -0.72
C ASP A 103 -6.85 -21.31 -1.26
N GLY A 104 -5.76 -21.98 -0.85
CA GLY A 104 -5.48 -23.33 -1.31
C GLY A 104 -5.21 -23.44 -2.82
N GLY A 105 -4.74 -22.37 -3.46
CA GLY A 105 -4.47 -22.32 -4.90
C GLY A 105 -5.64 -21.85 -5.76
N GLN A 106 -6.74 -21.44 -5.17
CA GLN A 106 -7.89 -20.93 -5.92
C GLN A 106 -7.72 -19.49 -6.41
N ARG A 107 -6.76 -18.77 -5.85
CA ARG A 107 -6.35 -17.43 -6.31
C ARG A 107 -4.84 -17.38 -6.52
N LEU A 108 -4.45 -16.98 -7.73
CA LEU A 108 -3.04 -16.81 -8.06
C LEU A 108 -2.75 -15.33 -8.35
N SER A 109 -1.63 -14.85 -7.84
CA SER A 109 -1.05 -13.59 -8.29
C SER A 109 0.01 -13.90 -9.34
N LEU A 110 -0.12 -13.28 -10.51
CA LEU A 110 0.76 -13.49 -11.66
C LEU A 110 1.50 -12.19 -11.97
N GLU A 111 2.76 -12.31 -12.32
CA GLU A 111 3.57 -11.19 -12.84
C GLU A 111 4.16 -11.53 -14.19
N GLY A 112 4.11 -10.56 -15.10
CA GLY A 112 4.87 -10.57 -16.34
C GLY A 112 6.34 -10.25 -16.12
N ALA A 113 7.09 -10.14 -17.21
CA ALA A 113 8.49 -9.77 -17.18
C ALA A 113 8.69 -8.36 -16.60
N ARG A 114 9.79 -8.17 -15.88
CA ARG A 114 10.20 -6.86 -15.40
C ARG A 114 11.03 -6.17 -16.47
N LEU A 115 10.43 -5.18 -17.13
CA LEU A 115 11.14 -4.35 -18.11
C LEU A 115 11.85 -3.19 -17.40
N PRO A 116 13.05 -2.76 -17.88
CA PRO A 116 13.74 -1.59 -17.31
C PRO A 116 12.84 -0.35 -17.31
N GLY A 117 12.81 0.34 -16.18
CA GLY A 117 12.01 1.57 -16.06
C GLY A 117 10.50 1.38 -15.93
N GLN A 118 10.00 0.16 -15.88
CA GLN A 118 8.56 -0.14 -15.82
C GLN A 118 8.21 -1.00 -14.61
N ALA A 119 6.95 -0.90 -14.15
CA ALA A 119 6.38 -1.87 -13.23
C ALA A 119 5.95 -3.12 -14.04
N PRO A 120 6.14 -4.33 -13.49
CA PRO A 120 5.69 -5.53 -14.17
C PRO A 120 4.16 -5.55 -14.28
N LEU A 121 3.66 -6.11 -15.35
CA LEU A 121 2.24 -6.37 -15.50
C LEU A 121 1.78 -7.37 -14.43
N ARG A 122 0.80 -7.00 -13.62
CA ARG A 122 0.29 -7.82 -12.51
C ARG A 122 -1.14 -8.25 -12.76
N LEU A 123 -1.39 -9.54 -12.64
CA LEU A 123 -2.73 -10.12 -12.80
C LEU A 123 -3.15 -10.85 -11.52
N ARG A 124 -4.45 -10.90 -11.30
CA ARG A 124 -5.11 -11.81 -10.36
C ARG A 124 -5.87 -12.85 -11.16
N TRP A 125 -5.56 -14.10 -10.94
CA TRP A 125 -6.27 -15.23 -11.56
C TRP A 125 -7.17 -15.91 -10.53
N LEU A 126 -8.45 -16.05 -10.87
CA LEU A 126 -9.47 -16.67 -10.02
C LEU A 126 -9.72 -18.11 -10.49
N GLY A 127 -8.79 -19.02 -10.16
CA GLY A 127 -8.91 -20.42 -10.54
C GLY A 127 -7.64 -21.20 -10.26
N THR A 128 -7.75 -22.53 -10.29
CA THR A 128 -6.67 -23.47 -9.98
C THR A 128 -5.87 -23.92 -11.23
N ALA A 129 -6.33 -23.54 -12.44
CA ALA A 129 -5.67 -23.95 -13.67
C ALA A 129 -4.29 -23.30 -13.81
N ALA A 130 -3.34 -24.03 -14.40
CA ALA A 130 -2.05 -23.51 -14.78
C ALA A 130 -2.24 -22.32 -15.76
N PRO A 131 -1.69 -21.14 -15.48
CA PRO A 131 -1.98 -19.94 -16.28
C PRO A 131 -1.29 -19.92 -17.64
N GLU A 132 -0.22 -20.68 -17.85
CA GLU A 132 0.50 -20.70 -19.12
C GLU A 132 -0.35 -21.33 -20.22
N GLY A 133 -0.63 -20.58 -21.29
CA GLY A 133 -1.52 -20.98 -22.37
C GLY A 133 -3.01 -21.01 -22.00
N ALA A 134 -3.37 -20.70 -20.76
CA ALA A 134 -4.77 -20.64 -20.32
C ALA A 134 -5.51 -19.49 -20.97
N VAL A 135 -6.79 -19.73 -21.30
CA VAL A 135 -7.70 -18.64 -21.70
C VAL A 135 -8.41 -18.12 -20.47
N GLY A 136 -8.35 -16.82 -20.27
CA GLY A 136 -9.05 -16.11 -19.21
C GLY A 136 -10.02 -15.09 -19.75
N ARG A 137 -11.09 -14.85 -18.98
CA ARG A 137 -11.98 -13.69 -19.16
C ARG A 137 -11.57 -12.63 -18.18
N ILE A 138 -11.39 -11.40 -18.63
CA ILE A 138 -11.18 -10.26 -17.74
C ILE A 138 -12.51 -9.94 -17.07
N VAL A 139 -12.53 -10.04 -15.74
CA VAL A 139 -13.72 -9.70 -14.94
C VAL A 139 -13.63 -8.29 -14.35
N ALA A 140 -12.42 -7.77 -14.18
CA ALA A 140 -12.20 -6.40 -13.72
C ALA A 140 -10.83 -5.88 -14.15
N THR A 141 -10.77 -4.57 -14.40
CA THR A 141 -9.52 -3.81 -14.48
C THR A 141 -9.24 -3.11 -13.15
N ARG A 142 -8.00 -2.65 -12.92
CA ARG A 142 -7.64 -1.82 -11.76
C ARG A 142 -8.56 -0.61 -11.64
N ASP A 143 -8.74 0.10 -12.72
CA ASP A 143 -9.57 1.30 -12.76
C ASP A 143 -11.04 1.00 -12.42
N SER A 144 -11.60 -0.07 -13.00
CA SER A 144 -12.97 -0.47 -12.69
C SER A 144 -13.16 -0.88 -11.23
N LEU A 145 -12.17 -1.54 -10.63
CA LEU A 145 -12.21 -1.91 -9.20
C LEU A 145 -12.14 -0.68 -8.29
N LEU A 146 -11.20 0.22 -8.55
CA LEU A 146 -11.05 1.44 -7.75
C LEU A 146 -12.31 2.29 -7.82
N LYS A 147 -12.85 2.52 -9.03
CA LYS A 147 -14.11 3.25 -9.21
C LYS A 147 -15.29 2.58 -8.53
N ALA A 148 -15.40 1.25 -8.61
CA ALA A 148 -16.49 0.53 -7.95
C ALA A 148 -16.42 0.62 -6.42
N TRP A 149 -15.21 0.60 -5.83
CA TRP A 149 -15.05 0.70 -4.38
C TRP A 149 -15.30 2.11 -3.82
N THR A 150 -15.29 3.13 -4.67
CA THR A 150 -15.41 4.53 -4.27
C THR A 150 -16.63 5.23 -4.85
N ALA A 151 -17.51 4.50 -5.56
CA ALA A 151 -18.63 5.05 -6.30
C ALA A 151 -19.59 5.90 -5.43
N ASP A 152 -19.79 5.47 -4.18
CA ASP A 152 -20.72 6.09 -3.25
C ASP A 152 -20.05 7.08 -2.27
N PHE A 153 -18.75 7.39 -2.45
CA PHE A 153 -18.00 8.26 -1.55
C PHE A 153 -18.13 9.73 -1.96
N ASP A 154 -18.73 10.53 -1.09
CA ASP A 154 -18.79 11.98 -1.27
C ASP A 154 -17.43 12.61 -0.90
N LEU A 155 -16.83 13.34 -1.82
CA LEU A 155 -15.56 14.02 -1.61
C LEU A 155 -15.67 15.39 -0.93
N LEU A 156 -16.87 15.88 -0.70
CA LEU A 156 -17.13 17.16 -0.01
C LEU A 156 -16.38 18.36 -0.63
N GLY A 157 -16.28 18.36 -1.96
CA GLY A 157 -15.56 19.38 -2.71
C GLY A 157 -14.03 19.19 -2.80
N LEU A 158 -13.48 18.12 -2.25
CA LEU A 158 -12.08 17.77 -2.45
C LEU A 158 -11.86 17.21 -3.88
N PRO A 159 -10.64 17.33 -4.43
CA PRO A 159 -10.31 16.76 -5.73
C PRO A 159 -10.44 15.23 -5.72
N ASP A 160 -10.89 14.65 -6.84
CA ASP A 160 -10.93 13.20 -6.98
C ASP A 160 -9.52 12.62 -7.12
N PRO A 161 -9.06 11.79 -6.16
CA PRO A 161 -7.73 11.21 -6.22
C PRO A 161 -7.54 10.22 -7.38
N LEU A 162 -8.61 9.60 -7.88
CA LEU A 162 -8.51 8.70 -9.05
C LEU A 162 -8.29 9.46 -10.35
N ALA A 163 -8.80 10.70 -10.46
CA ALA A 163 -8.62 11.52 -11.66
C ALA A 163 -7.14 11.88 -11.90
N VAL A 164 -6.36 12.07 -10.84
CA VAL A 164 -4.94 12.44 -10.95
C VAL A 164 -3.98 11.24 -10.86
N LEU A 165 -4.49 10.04 -10.53
CA LEU A 165 -3.67 8.85 -10.32
C LEU A 165 -2.77 8.51 -11.53
N PRO A 166 -3.24 8.52 -12.79
CA PRO A 166 -2.39 8.21 -13.95
C PRO A 166 -1.19 9.16 -14.06
N GLU A 167 -1.40 10.47 -13.85
CA GLU A 167 -0.35 11.48 -13.90
C GLU A 167 0.66 11.26 -12.76
N ARG A 168 0.18 11.04 -11.54
CA ARG A 168 1.04 10.77 -10.38
C ARG A 168 1.87 9.49 -10.57
N MET A 169 1.30 8.44 -11.12
CA MET A 169 2.03 7.19 -11.39
C MET A 169 3.19 7.39 -12.38
N ALA A 170 3.06 8.31 -13.33
CA ALA A 170 4.08 8.66 -14.31
C ALA A 170 5.12 9.67 -13.77
N GLU A 171 4.93 10.18 -12.56
CA GLU A 171 5.80 11.19 -11.97
C GLU A 171 7.17 10.61 -11.60
N GLN A 172 8.23 11.35 -11.97
CA GLN A 172 9.60 11.09 -11.51
C GLN A 172 9.83 11.76 -10.15
N VAL A 173 10.21 10.97 -9.17
CA VAL A 173 10.46 11.41 -7.80
C VAL A 173 11.95 11.33 -7.49
N SER A 174 12.54 12.45 -7.04
CA SER A 174 13.84 12.45 -6.39
C SER A 174 13.64 12.14 -4.91
N GLY A 175 14.05 10.96 -4.50
CA GLY A 175 13.86 10.45 -3.15
C GLY A 175 15.11 9.76 -2.63
N THR A 176 14.92 8.88 -1.66
CA THR A 176 15.98 8.06 -1.08
C THR A 176 15.65 6.57 -1.17
N GLN A 177 16.67 5.74 -1.12
CA GLN A 177 16.55 4.27 -1.05
C GLN A 177 17.30 3.76 0.17
N SER A 178 16.69 2.82 0.90
CA SER A 178 17.26 2.14 2.06
C SER A 178 16.66 0.75 2.20
N PRO A 179 17.18 -0.12 3.09
CA PRO A 179 16.43 -1.30 3.53
C PRO A 179 15.07 -0.87 4.11
N ILE A 180 14.00 -1.53 3.67
CA ILE A 180 12.63 -1.34 4.16
C ILE A 180 12.03 -2.68 4.57
N HIS A 181 11.05 -2.64 5.47
CA HIS A 181 10.27 -3.81 5.86
C HIS A 181 9.39 -4.29 4.69
N GLY A 182 8.83 -3.35 3.94
CA GLY A 182 8.00 -3.60 2.76
C GLY A 182 6.57 -4.02 3.05
N ASP A 183 6.24 -4.31 4.33
CA ASP A 183 4.89 -4.59 4.85
C ASP A 183 4.78 -4.14 6.32
N LEU A 184 5.20 -2.91 6.61
CA LEU A 184 5.18 -2.35 7.96
C LEU A 184 3.75 -1.94 8.33
N ASN A 185 2.98 -2.88 8.86
CA ASN A 185 1.63 -2.67 9.36
C ASN A 185 1.56 -2.77 10.89
N LEU A 186 0.42 -2.45 11.48
CA LEU A 186 0.22 -2.43 12.93
C LEU A 186 0.33 -3.80 13.60
N GLU A 187 0.11 -4.90 12.88
CA GLU A 187 0.23 -6.27 13.41
C GLU A 187 1.67 -6.81 13.32
N ASN A 188 2.48 -6.27 12.42
CA ASN A 188 3.88 -6.66 12.25
C ASN A 188 4.84 -5.94 13.22
N ILE A 189 4.31 -5.12 14.12
CA ILE A 189 5.03 -4.45 15.19
C ILE A 189 4.48 -4.96 16.52
N LEU A 190 5.34 -5.62 17.30
CA LEU A 190 4.98 -6.12 18.62
C LEU A 190 5.51 -5.18 19.71
N VAL A 191 4.70 -4.98 20.75
CA VAL A 191 5.00 -4.17 21.93
C VAL A 191 4.97 -5.08 23.14
N GLY A 192 6.07 -5.14 23.85
CA GLY A 192 6.21 -5.92 25.07
C GLY A 192 6.28 -5.06 26.34
N PRO A 193 6.52 -5.70 27.49
CA PRO A 193 6.68 -5.03 28.77
C PRO A 193 7.73 -3.92 28.68
N GLY A 194 7.51 -2.80 29.40
CA GLY A 194 8.41 -1.65 29.35
C GLY A 194 8.43 -0.93 27.99
N GLY A 195 7.48 -1.25 27.09
CA GLY A 195 7.38 -0.65 25.77
C GLY A 195 8.50 -1.06 24.82
N PHE A 196 9.13 -2.21 25.00
CA PHE A 196 10.04 -2.78 23.99
C PHE A 196 9.27 -3.05 22.70
N VAL A 197 9.92 -2.78 21.56
CA VAL A 197 9.33 -2.99 20.24
C VAL A 197 10.13 -4.01 19.43
N TRP A 198 9.41 -4.85 18.69
CA TRP A 198 9.99 -5.83 17.76
C TRP A 198 9.28 -5.75 16.44
N LEU A 199 10.02 -6.01 15.36
CA LEU A 199 9.47 -6.24 14.03
C LEU A 199 9.40 -7.74 13.76
N ILE A 200 8.35 -8.17 13.09
CA ILE A 200 8.13 -9.53 12.63
C ILE A 200 7.71 -9.54 11.16
N ASP A 201 7.73 -10.71 10.53
CA ASP A 201 7.31 -10.93 9.13
C ASP A 201 8.13 -10.14 8.09
N PHE A 202 9.39 -10.51 7.98
CA PHE A 202 10.35 -9.91 7.07
C PHE A 202 10.27 -10.43 5.61
N ALA A 203 9.20 -11.13 5.24
CA ALA A 203 9.07 -11.75 3.90
C ALA A 203 9.13 -10.73 2.75
N ASN A 204 8.75 -9.48 2.99
CA ASN A 204 8.73 -8.40 2.01
C ASN A 204 9.93 -7.44 2.10
N THR A 205 10.92 -7.76 2.97
CA THR A 205 12.10 -6.91 3.17
C THR A 205 12.93 -6.80 1.89
N ARG A 206 13.27 -5.57 1.55
CA ARG A 206 14.03 -5.24 0.33
C ARG A 206 14.66 -3.85 0.44
N ASP A 207 15.54 -3.53 -0.49
CA ASP A 207 15.87 -2.13 -0.76
C ASP A 207 14.67 -1.45 -1.43
N GLY A 208 14.31 -0.26 -0.97
CA GLY A 208 13.16 0.49 -1.47
C GLY A 208 13.10 1.90 -0.88
N HIS A 209 12.07 2.63 -1.26
CA HIS A 209 11.81 3.96 -0.73
C HIS A 209 11.40 3.90 0.75
N PRO A 210 12.14 4.48 1.71
CA PRO A 210 11.84 4.36 3.15
C PRO A 210 10.44 4.84 3.50
N LEU A 211 9.91 5.84 2.79
CA LEU A 211 8.58 6.37 3.05
C LEU A 211 7.46 5.39 2.69
N PHE A 212 7.77 4.30 1.97
CA PHE A 212 6.83 3.21 1.72
C PHE A 212 6.32 2.57 3.02
N ASP A 213 7.23 2.36 4.00
CA ASP A 213 6.88 1.79 5.31
C ASP A 213 6.10 2.79 6.16
N PHE A 214 6.58 4.03 6.27
CA PHE A 214 5.90 5.07 7.05
C PHE A 214 4.50 5.38 6.53
N ALA A 215 4.35 5.49 5.21
CA ALA A 215 3.06 5.74 4.58
C ALA A 215 2.09 4.55 4.72
N HIS A 216 2.61 3.32 4.69
CA HIS A 216 1.80 2.13 4.98
C HIS A 216 1.27 2.17 6.41
N LEU A 217 2.17 2.40 7.38
CA LEU A 217 1.80 2.48 8.79
C LEU A 217 0.82 3.65 9.06
N ALA A 218 0.99 4.80 8.37
CA ALA A 218 0.06 5.92 8.46
C ALA A 218 -1.34 5.55 7.94
N ALA A 219 -1.44 4.88 6.81
CA ALA A 219 -2.72 4.40 6.27
C ALA A 219 -3.40 3.39 7.22
N GLU A 220 -2.63 2.49 7.86
CA GLU A 220 -3.11 1.57 8.89
C GLU A 220 -3.63 2.32 10.14
N ILE A 221 -2.94 3.37 10.58
CA ILE A 221 -3.39 4.22 11.70
C ILE A 221 -4.70 4.94 11.33
N VAL A 222 -4.80 5.48 10.12
CA VAL A 222 -6.06 6.08 9.64
C VAL A 222 -7.20 5.06 9.70
N ALA A 223 -6.99 3.87 9.12
CA ALA A 223 -8.04 2.87 9.02
C ALA A 223 -8.46 2.28 10.37
N HIS A 224 -7.49 1.94 11.22
CA HIS A 224 -7.73 1.11 12.39
C HIS A 224 -7.71 1.85 13.73
N ILE A 225 -7.12 3.05 13.79
CA ILE A 225 -6.99 3.81 15.03
C ILE A 225 -7.85 5.08 14.98
N LEU A 226 -7.71 5.90 13.94
CA LEU A 226 -8.43 7.18 13.87
C LEU A 226 -9.89 7.00 13.45
N THR A 227 -10.17 6.13 12.48
CA THR A 227 -11.54 5.90 12.00
C THR A 227 -12.52 5.50 13.11
N PRO A 228 -12.20 4.60 14.05
CA PRO A 228 -13.08 4.29 15.17
C PRO A 228 -13.29 5.44 16.17
N GLN A 229 -12.33 6.38 16.25
CA GLN A 229 -12.35 7.47 17.24
C GLN A 229 -13.10 8.73 16.77
N VAL A 230 -13.35 8.85 15.45
CA VAL A 230 -13.98 10.03 14.84
C VAL A 230 -15.31 9.63 14.21
N GLU A 231 -16.41 10.22 14.66
CA GLU A 231 -17.74 9.80 14.19
C GLU A 231 -18.08 10.41 12.83
N THR A 232 -17.97 11.73 12.70
CA THR A 232 -18.40 12.44 11.49
C THR A 232 -17.29 12.64 10.47
N VAL A 233 -17.66 12.96 9.25
CA VAL A 233 -16.71 13.27 8.17
C VAL A 233 -16.09 14.64 8.38
N GLU A 234 -16.87 15.58 8.86
CA GLU A 234 -16.45 16.96 9.14
C GLU A 234 -15.37 17.00 10.23
N GLU A 235 -15.57 16.27 11.33
CA GLU A 235 -14.55 16.09 12.38
C GLU A 235 -13.27 15.47 11.83
N TYR A 236 -13.43 14.46 10.97
CA TYR A 236 -12.27 13.81 10.35
C TYR A 236 -11.48 14.76 9.44
N LEU A 237 -12.16 15.54 8.60
CA LEU A 237 -11.50 16.53 7.75
C LEU A 237 -10.86 17.67 8.56
N ALA A 238 -11.48 18.08 9.66
CA ALA A 238 -10.88 19.03 10.60
C ALA A 238 -9.59 18.46 11.20
N LEU A 239 -9.64 17.21 11.66
CA LEU A 239 -8.46 16.49 12.17
C LEU A 239 -7.32 16.42 11.14
N LEU A 240 -7.62 16.11 9.86
CA LEU A 240 -6.62 16.09 8.80
C LEU A 240 -5.99 17.47 8.57
N ARG A 241 -6.79 18.54 8.56
CA ARG A 241 -6.29 19.93 8.42
C ARG A 241 -5.38 20.36 9.57
N GLU A 242 -5.58 19.78 10.75
CA GLU A 242 -4.75 19.97 11.93
C GLU A 242 -3.54 19.02 12.00
N GLY A 243 -3.20 18.34 10.89
CA GLY A 243 -2.07 17.39 10.80
C GLY A 243 -2.37 15.98 11.31
N GLY A 244 -3.64 15.56 11.32
CA GLY A 244 -4.03 14.16 11.53
C GLY A 244 -3.85 13.63 12.97
N GLY A 245 -3.69 14.52 13.95
CA GLY A 245 -3.52 14.13 15.35
C GLY A 245 -2.11 13.69 15.74
N PRO A 246 -1.88 13.30 17.00
CA PRO A 246 -0.54 13.06 17.55
C PRO A 246 0.22 11.90 16.85
N LEU A 247 -0.48 10.84 16.46
CA LEU A 247 0.13 9.65 15.84
C LEU A 247 0.63 9.94 14.43
N LEU A 248 -0.18 10.59 13.58
CA LEU A 248 0.26 10.92 12.23
C LEU A 248 1.35 12.00 12.23
N ARG A 249 1.28 12.99 13.13
CA ARG A 249 2.38 13.95 13.32
C ARG A 249 3.69 13.30 13.78
N ALA A 250 3.62 12.28 14.65
CA ALA A 250 4.82 11.54 15.05
C ALA A 250 5.42 10.79 13.86
N LEU A 251 4.60 10.14 13.02
CA LEU A 251 5.08 9.48 11.79
C LEU A 251 5.65 10.46 10.79
N GLU A 252 4.98 11.58 10.55
CA GLU A 252 5.47 12.64 9.63
C GLU A 252 6.83 13.18 10.09
N LYS A 253 7.00 13.45 11.38
CA LYS A 253 8.29 13.88 11.97
C LYS A 253 9.40 12.85 11.75
N MET A 254 9.09 11.55 11.86
CA MET A 254 10.07 10.49 11.62
C MET A 254 10.35 10.32 10.12
N ALA A 255 9.32 10.33 9.28
CA ALA A 255 9.45 10.31 7.83
C ALA A 255 10.31 11.47 7.34
N GLY A 256 10.18 12.67 7.93
CA GLY A 256 10.98 13.84 7.65
C GLY A 256 12.49 13.60 7.76
N GLN A 257 12.94 12.69 8.62
CA GLN A 257 14.35 12.30 8.74
C GLN A 257 14.84 11.42 7.59
N CYS A 258 13.91 10.86 6.78
CA CYS A 258 14.20 9.96 5.67
C CYS A 258 14.00 10.60 4.29
N LEU A 259 13.51 11.84 4.23
CA LEU A 259 13.29 12.58 2.98
C LEU A 259 14.61 12.86 2.25
N PHE A 260 14.55 12.95 0.93
CA PHE A 260 15.63 13.48 0.11
C PHE A 260 15.85 14.97 0.37
N ASN A 261 14.76 15.74 0.40
CA ASN A 261 14.74 17.14 0.81
C ASN A 261 13.96 17.28 2.12
N ALA A 262 14.69 17.49 3.24
CA ALA A 262 14.11 17.55 4.57
C ALA A 262 13.10 18.70 4.77
N ASP A 263 13.16 19.74 3.93
CA ASP A 263 12.26 20.91 4.01
C ASP A 263 10.96 20.73 3.20
N ASN A 264 10.79 19.58 2.51
CA ASN A 264 9.66 19.34 1.64
C ASN A 264 9.03 17.96 1.87
N LEU A 265 7.86 17.94 2.51
CA LEU A 265 7.10 16.73 2.81
C LEU A 265 6.39 16.11 1.60
N ARG A 266 6.46 16.70 0.41
CA ARG A 266 5.76 16.22 -0.79
C ARG A 266 6.04 14.75 -1.09
N GLU A 267 7.30 14.33 -0.93
CA GLU A 267 7.73 12.93 -1.09
C GLU A 267 6.96 11.98 -0.15
N TYR A 268 6.74 12.38 1.12
CA TYR A 268 5.95 11.62 2.08
C TYR A 268 4.46 11.62 1.72
N TYR A 269 3.92 12.75 1.31
CA TYR A 269 2.51 12.85 0.96
C TYR A 269 2.16 12.04 -0.30
N LEU A 270 3.05 11.96 -1.29
CA LEU A 270 2.91 11.06 -2.44
C LEU A 270 2.86 9.59 -1.99
N ALA A 271 3.76 9.19 -1.09
CA ALA A 271 3.78 7.84 -0.53
C ALA A 271 2.49 7.52 0.24
N LEU A 272 2.00 8.45 1.05
CA LEU A 272 0.77 8.30 1.83
C LEU A 272 -0.47 8.24 0.93
N TYR A 273 -0.55 9.09 -0.08
CA TYR A 273 -1.59 9.05 -1.11
C TYR A 273 -1.67 7.66 -1.77
N MET A 274 -0.53 7.12 -2.21
CA MET A 274 -0.47 5.79 -2.81
C MET A 274 -0.85 4.67 -1.82
N SER A 275 -0.47 4.82 -0.55
CA SER A 275 -0.81 3.84 0.49
C SER A 275 -2.30 3.85 0.83
N CYS A 276 -2.93 5.02 0.89
CA CYS A 276 -4.36 5.17 1.11
C CYS A 276 -5.18 4.53 -0.02
N LEU A 277 -4.86 4.83 -1.28
CA LEU A 277 -5.52 4.20 -2.43
C LEU A 277 -5.27 2.69 -2.47
N GLY A 278 -4.05 2.27 -2.15
CA GLY A 278 -3.69 0.86 -2.11
C GLY A 278 -4.42 0.05 -1.05
N ALA A 279 -4.78 0.67 0.07
CA ALA A 279 -5.49 0.01 1.16
C ALA A 279 -6.95 -0.30 0.84
N LEU A 280 -7.58 0.38 -0.13
CA LEU A 280 -8.97 0.13 -0.56
C LEU A 280 -9.21 -1.33 -1.00
N LYS A 281 -8.16 -2.03 -1.45
CA LYS A 281 -8.25 -3.45 -1.87
C LYS A 281 -8.45 -4.43 -0.72
N TYR A 282 -8.24 -4.02 0.54
CA TYR A 282 -8.31 -4.93 1.67
C TYR A 282 -9.76 -5.20 2.06
N GLY A 283 -10.16 -6.48 1.98
CA GLY A 283 -11.51 -6.92 2.28
C GLY A 283 -11.88 -6.94 3.78
N ASN A 284 -10.89 -6.80 4.66
CA ASN A 284 -11.06 -6.71 6.11
C ASN A 284 -11.30 -5.27 6.61
N LEU A 285 -11.24 -4.28 5.73
CA LEU A 285 -11.62 -2.91 6.04
C LEU A 285 -13.12 -2.71 5.81
N ASP A 286 -13.79 -2.10 6.77
CA ASP A 286 -15.17 -1.65 6.60
C ASP A 286 -15.28 -0.42 5.67
N GLU A 287 -16.49 -0.08 5.26
CA GLU A 287 -16.71 1.04 4.36
C GLU A 287 -16.29 2.38 4.96
N LYS A 288 -16.50 2.57 6.28
CA LYS A 288 -16.09 3.80 6.99
C LYS A 288 -14.57 3.99 6.89
N ALA A 289 -13.78 2.93 7.11
CA ALA A 289 -12.34 2.99 7.00
C ALA A 289 -11.88 3.27 5.56
N LYS A 290 -12.48 2.60 4.56
CA LYS A 290 -12.19 2.86 3.15
C LYS A 290 -12.52 4.30 2.76
N TYR A 291 -13.66 4.80 3.21
CA TYR A 291 -14.04 6.18 2.94
C TYR A 291 -13.07 7.18 3.56
N ARG A 292 -12.62 6.98 4.82
CA ARG A 292 -11.61 7.83 5.47
C ARG A 292 -10.26 7.80 4.74
N LEU A 293 -9.81 6.63 4.29
CA LEU A 293 -8.61 6.50 3.47
C LEU A 293 -8.75 7.26 2.15
N TYR A 294 -9.91 7.16 1.49
CA TYR A 294 -10.15 7.86 0.24
C TYR A 294 -10.20 9.37 0.40
N LEU A 295 -10.85 9.85 1.48
CA LEU A 295 -10.84 11.28 1.84
C LEU A 295 -9.43 11.77 2.18
N THR A 296 -8.60 10.94 2.84
CA THR A 296 -7.19 11.29 3.07
C THR A 296 -6.45 11.44 1.75
N ALA A 297 -6.63 10.50 0.80
CA ALA A 297 -6.03 10.62 -0.52
C ALA A 297 -6.51 11.88 -1.27
N ALA A 298 -7.81 12.20 -1.20
CA ALA A 298 -8.39 13.40 -1.80
C ALA A 298 -7.83 14.70 -1.19
N TYR A 299 -7.71 14.75 0.14
CA TYR A 299 -7.06 15.87 0.85
C TYR A 299 -5.61 16.05 0.40
N LEU A 300 -4.86 14.96 0.30
CA LEU A 300 -3.46 14.99 -0.11
C LEU A 300 -3.27 15.47 -1.55
N VAL A 301 -4.19 15.24 -2.47
CA VAL A 301 -4.13 15.81 -3.83
C VAL A 301 -4.02 17.34 -3.76
N GLY A 302 -4.78 17.99 -2.88
CA GLY A 302 -4.72 19.44 -2.71
C GLY A 302 -3.43 19.93 -2.04
N VAL A 303 -2.75 19.07 -1.27
CA VAL A 303 -1.49 19.42 -0.57
C VAL A 303 -0.26 19.16 -1.44
N ILE A 304 -0.31 18.14 -2.28
CA ILE A 304 0.80 17.75 -3.17
C ILE A 304 0.97 18.74 -4.34
N GLY A 305 -0.10 19.39 -4.79
CA GLY A 305 -0.10 20.36 -5.89
C GLY A 305 -0.24 19.69 -7.24
#